data_f35645fc0a5337e032510bf6a867696e
#
_entry.id   f35645fc0a5337e032510bf6a867696e
#
_cell.length_a   1.000
_cell.length_b   1.000
_cell.length_c   1.000
_cell.angle_alpha   90.00
_cell.angle_beta   90.00
_cell.angle_gamma   90.00
#
_symmetry.space_group_name_H-M   'P 1'
#
loop_
_entity.id
_entity.type
_entity.pdbx_description
1 polymer ?
#
loop_
_entity_poly.entity_id
_entity_poly.type
_entity_poly.pdbx_seq_one_letter_code
_entity_poly.pdbx_strand_id
1 'polypeptide(L)'
;MAMTTQTDQTIVFGEYELDLAAGQLRRLGRDLKLQPQPLKLLSLLVTRAGNIVTRDEIRKELWTEDTFVDFDQGMNFCIRQIREALRDDAERPMFVQTMPKRGYRFIAPTSAPKDSQRLPSTDTKLMRALWTNIADLKLEAEQRRSRNRVLGLAVVLALLGAAGFMLWNG
;
A
#
# COMPACT_ATOMS: atom_id res chain seq x y z
N MET A 1 -8.30 0.29 41.14
CA MET A 1 -8.65 0.73 39.75
C MET A 1 -7.40 0.57 38.90
N ALA A 2 -7.31 -0.52 38.15
CA ALA A 2 -6.16 -0.78 37.28
C ALA A 2 -6.39 -0.04 35.97
N MET A 3 -5.58 0.99 35.72
CA MET A 3 -5.47 1.59 34.40
C MET A 3 -4.80 0.55 33.46
N THR A 4 -5.60 -0.15 32.69
CA THR A 4 -5.11 -1.04 31.65
C THR A 4 -4.47 -0.18 30.57
N THR A 5 -3.17 -0.25 30.47
CA THR A 5 -2.34 0.43 29.47
C THR A 5 -2.64 -0.18 28.11
N GLN A 6 -3.48 0.48 27.34
CA GLN A 6 -3.94 0.07 26.01
C GLN A 6 -2.96 0.50 24.91
N THR A 7 -1.65 0.46 25.20
CA THR A 7 -0.63 1.07 24.33
C THR A 7 0.12 0.07 23.45
N ASP A 8 -0.16 -1.24 23.50
CA ASP A 8 0.78 -2.25 23.00
C ASP A 8 0.43 -2.94 21.69
N GLN A 9 -0.51 -2.42 20.87
CA GLN A 9 -0.90 -3.10 19.64
C GLN A 9 -0.82 -2.22 18.39
N THR A 10 -0.06 -1.11 18.43
CA THR A 10 0.13 -0.26 17.26
C THR A 10 1.43 -0.60 16.54
N ILE A 11 1.35 -1.07 15.31
CA ILE A 11 2.49 -1.34 14.44
C ILE A 11 2.69 -0.17 13.50
N VAL A 12 3.92 0.36 13.44
CA VAL A 12 4.29 1.47 12.54
C VAL A 12 5.12 0.93 11.38
N PHE A 13 4.78 1.34 10.16
CA PHE A 13 5.52 1.01 8.95
C PHE A 13 5.46 2.17 7.94
N GLY A 14 6.62 2.66 7.54
CA GLY A 14 6.70 3.87 6.71
C GLY A 14 5.98 5.06 7.37
N GLU A 15 5.02 5.63 6.68
CA GLU A 15 4.17 6.74 7.17
C GLU A 15 2.83 6.28 7.75
N TYR A 16 2.66 4.97 7.93
CA TYR A 16 1.42 4.34 8.39
C TYR A 16 1.53 3.82 9.81
N GLU A 17 0.43 3.88 10.54
CA GLU A 17 0.23 3.35 11.87
C GLU A 17 -1.00 2.46 11.86
N LEU A 18 -0.84 1.19 12.22
CA LEU A 18 -1.90 0.22 12.31
C LEU A 18 -2.14 -0.13 13.77
N ASP A 19 -3.28 0.27 14.31
CA ASP A 19 -3.76 -0.12 15.62
C ASP A 19 -4.53 -1.43 15.48
N LEU A 20 -3.95 -2.52 15.97
CA LEU A 20 -4.55 -3.85 15.89
C LEU A 20 -5.74 -4.00 16.83
N ALA A 21 -5.73 -3.31 17.99
CA ALA A 21 -6.80 -3.40 18.98
C ALA A 21 -8.02 -2.60 18.53
N ALA A 22 -7.81 -1.38 18.05
CA ALA A 22 -8.87 -0.52 17.54
C ALA A 22 -9.32 -0.92 16.12
N GLY A 23 -8.53 -1.74 15.41
CA GLY A 23 -8.78 -2.05 14.01
C GLY A 23 -8.77 -0.78 13.15
N GLN A 24 -7.74 0.04 13.30
CA GLN A 24 -7.69 1.35 12.67
C GLN A 24 -6.35 1.57 11.97
N LEU A 25 -6.40 2.02 10.72
CA LEU A 25 -5.23 2.40 9.94
C LEU A 25 -5.14 3.92 9.87
N ARG A 26 -3.97 4.47 10.14
CA ARG A 26 -3.68 5.90 10.03
C ARG A 26 -2.49 6.15 9.11
N ARG A 27 -2.49 7.32 8.48
CA ARG A 27 -1.35 7.83 7.72
C ARG A 27 -1.03 9.24 8.18
N LEU A 28 0.17 9.47 8.70
CA LEU A 28 0.59 10.77 9.25
C LEU A 28 -0.46 11.35 10.23
N GLY A 29 -0.97 10.48 11.13
CA GLY A 29 -1.97 10.85 12.14
C GLY A 29 -3.41 11.01 11.61
N ARG A 30 -3.68 10.81 10.31
CA ARG A 30 -5.03 10.88 9.72
C ARG A 30 -5.59 9.48 9.50
N ASP A 31 -6.82 9.27 9.91
CA ASP A 31 -7.51 7.99 9.73
C ASP A 31 -7.73 7.70 8.24
N LEU A 32 -7.38 6.48 7.85
CA LEU A 32 -7.69 5.92 6.53
C LEU A 32 -8.87 4.96 6.66
N LYS A 33 -9.90 5.18 5.86
CA LYS A 33 -11.04 4.27 5.80
C LYS A 33 -10.68 3.05 4.97
N LEU A 34 -10.58 1.91 5.64
CA LEU A 34 -10.41 0.61 5.01
C LEU A 34 -11.56 -0.29 5.47
N GLN A 35 -12.12 -1.08 4.56
CA GLN A 35 -13.19 -2.01 4.91
C GLN A 35 -12.70 -3.07 5.90
N PRO A 36 -13.58 -3.68 6.71
CA PRO A 36 -13.19 -4.63 7.76
C PRO A 36 -12.37 -5.82 7.26
N GLN A 37 -12.75 -6.45 6.14
CA GLN A 37 -12.01 -7.60 5.59
C GLN A 37 -10.61 -7.23 5.07
N PRO A 38 -10.43 -6.20 4.22
CA PRO A 38 -9.10 -5.70 3.86
C PRO A 38 -8.26 -5.30 5.07
N LEU A 39 -8.87 -4.69 6.09
CA LEU A 39 -8.14 -4.31 7.30
C LEU A 39 -7.66 -5.54 8.08
N LYS A 40 -8.51 -6.57 8.22
CA LYS A 40 -8.15 -7.84 8.86
C LYS A 40 -7.02 -8.53 8.11
N LEU A 41 -7.06 -8.53 6.77
CA LEU A 41 -5.97 -9.05 5.94
C LEU A 41 -4.67 -8.26 6.12
N LEU A 42 -4.74 -6.93 6.14
CA LEU A 42 -3.56 -6.09 6.38
C LEU A 42 -2.95 -6.39 7.76
N SER A 43 -3.77 -6.52 8.79
CA SER A 43 -3.32 -6.87 10.15
C SER A 43 -2.58 -8.20 10.17
N LEU A 44 -3.12 -9.23 9.51
CA LEU A 44 -2.49 -10.53 9.37
C LEU A 44 -1.13 -10.45 8.67
N LEU A 45 -1.06 -9.71 7.55
CA LEU A 45 0.17 -9.56 6.78
C LEU A 45 1.25 -8.79 7.54
N VAL A 46 0.87 -7.70 8.23
CA VAL A 46 1.78 -6.85 9.02
C VAL A 46 2.31 -7.59 10.25
N THR A 47 1.46 -8.34 10.94
CA THR A 47 1.86 -9.15 12.10
C THR A 47 2.86 -10.24 11.70
N ARG A 48 2.78 -10.75 10.47
CA ARG A 48 3.70 -11.75 9.91
C ARG A 48 4.70 -11.15 8.92
N ALA A 49 5.06 -9.89 9.10
CA ALA A 49 5.98 -9.18 8.22
C ALA A 49 7.24 -9.99 7.93
N GLY A 50 7.69 -9.98 6.67
CA GLY A 50 8.82 -10.79 6.17
C GLY A 50 8.47 -12.23 5.80
N ASN A 51 7.38 -12.81 6.32
CA ASN A 51 6.95 -14.17 6.03
C ASN A 51 5.89 -14.21 4.92
N ILE A 52 5.84 -15.33 4.20
CA ILE A 52 4.76 -15.57 3.24
C ILE A 52 3.52 -16.01 4.01
N VAL A 53 2.42 -15.31 3.79
CA VAL A 53 1.09 -15.74 4.23
C VAL A 53 0.42 -16.40 3.02
N THR A 54 0.11 -17.67 3.15
CA THR A 54 -0.44 -18.47 2.05
C THR A 54 -1.91 -18.13 1.80
N ARG A 55 -2.41 -18.45 0.59
CA ARG A 55 -3.83 -18.24 0.26
C ARG A 55 -4.76 -19.03 1.19
N ASP A 56 -4.37 -20.24 1.58
CA ASP A 56 -5.15 -21.08 2.49
C ASP A 56 -5.20 -20.50 3.90
N GLU A 57 -4.09 -19.94 4.40
CA GLU A 57 -4.07 -19.27 5.71
C GLU A 57 -4.96 -18.02 5.69
N ILE A 58 -4.87 -17.21 4.60
CA ILE A 58 -5.74 -16.03 4.43
C ILE A 58 -7.21 -16.44 4.40
N ARG A 59 -7.53 -17.52 3.66
CA ARG A 59 -8.90 -18.02 3.58
C ARG A 59 -9.44 -18.42 4.95
N LYS A 60 -8.70 -19.20 5.70
CA LYS A 60 -9.08 -19.65 7.06
C LYS A 60 -9.27 -18.49 8.02
N GLU A 61 -8.47 -17.43 7.88
CA GLU A 61 -8.50 -16.27 8.78
C GLU A 61 -9.65 -15.31 8.46
N LEU A 62 -9.95 -15.09 7.18
CA LEU A 62 -10.91 -14.07 6.76
C LEU A 62 -12.33 -14.58 6.56
N TRP A 63 -12.48 -15.86 6.21
CA TRP A 63 -13.78 -16.47 5.91
C TRP A 63 -14.03 -17.69 6.78
N THR A 64 -15.25 -17.80 7.27
CA THR A 64 -15.74 -19.02 7.94
C THR A 64 -16.09 -20.09 6.90
N GLU A 65 -16.06 -21.37 7.29
CA GLU A 65 -16.28 -22.50 6.39
C GLU A 65 -17.67 -22.51 5.70
N ASP A 66 -18.65 -21.83 6.29
CA ASP A 66 -20.02 -21.77 5.76
C ASP A 66 -20.24 -20.67 4.70
N THR A 67 -19.21 -19.99 4.25
CA THR A 67 -19.37 -18.87 3.32
C THR A 67 -19.17 -19.33 1.88
N PHE A 68 -20.27 -19.44 1.12
CA PHE A 68 -20.23 -19.70 -0.33
C PHE A 68 -19.84 -18.42 -1.10
N VAL A 69 -18.54 -18.17 -1.22
CA VAL A 69 -18.01 -17.04 -2.01
C VAL A 69 -16.78 -17.49 -2.82
N ASP A 70 -16.52 -16.80 -3.90
CA ASP A 70 -15.25 -16.93 -4.62
C ASP A 70 -14.14 -16.30 -3.77
N PHE A 71 -13.43 -17.16 -3.02
CA PHE A 71 -12.35 -16.74 -2.12
C PHE A 71 -11.21 -16.04 -2.84
N ASP A 72 -10.89 -16.47 -4.07
CA ASP A 72 -9.82 -15.86 -4.86
C ASP A 72 -10.19 -14.46 -5.29
N GLN A 73 -11.42 -14.25 -5.70
CA GLN A 73 -11.93 -12.93 -6.07
C GLN A 73 -12.00 -12.00 -4.86
N GLY A 74 -12.50 -12.50 -3.72
CA GLY A 74 -12.56 -11.76 -2.45
C GLY A 74 -11.17 -11.37 -1.94
N MET A 75 -10.20 -12.28 -2.02
CA MET A 75 -8.82 -12.02 -1.63
C MET A 75 -8.16 -10.98 -2.53
N ASN A 76 -8.32 -11.10 -3.84
CA ASN A 76 -7.78 -10.13 -4.80
C ASN A 76 -8.41 -8.74 -4.59
N PHE A 77 -9.71 -8.67 -4.27
CA PHE A 77 -10.37 -7.43 -3.89
C PHE A 77 -9.73 -6.81 -2.64
N CYS A 78 -9.53 -7.60 -1.57
CA CYS A 78 -8.89 -7.11 -0.35
C CYS A 78 -7.49 -6.58 -0.61
N ILE A 79 -6.66 -7.30 -1.36
CA ILE A 79 -5.30 -6.86 -1.71
C ILE A 79 -5.31 -5.57 -2.52
N ARG A 80 -6.25 -5.42 -3.46
CA ARG A 80 -6.39 -4.18 -4.23
C ARG A 80 -6.73 -3.00 -3.32
N GLN A 81 -7.68 -3.16 -2.40
CA GLN A 81 -8.07 -2.13 -1.43
C GLN A 81 -6.90 -1.75 -0.50
N ILE A 82 -6.13 -2.73 -0.05
CA ILE A 82 -4.92 -2.49 0.76
C ILE A 82 -3.90 -1.67 -0.03
N ARG A 83 -3.61 -2.06 -1.27
CA ARG A 83 -2.66 -1.33 -2.12
C ARG A 83 -3.11 0.10 -2.40
N GLU A 84 -4.38 0.29 -2.66
CA GLU A 84 -4.97 1.61 -2.86
C GLU A 84 -4.80 2.49 -1.61
N ALA A 85 -5.13 1.96 -0.42
CA ALA A 85 -4.97 2.67 0.84
C ALA A 85 -3.49 2.99 1.16
N LEU A 86 -2.58 2.06 0.88
CA LEU A 86 -1.14 2.22 1.10
C LEU A 86 -0.42 2.92 -0.07
N ARG A 87 -1.12 3.24 -1.16
CA ARG A 87 -0.53 3.76 -2.41
C ARG A 87 0.58 2.86 -2.93
N ASP A 88 0.37 1.55 -2.82
CA ASP A 88 1.33 0.54 -3.24
C ASP A 88 1.09 0.08 -4.69
N ASP A 89 2.14 -0.34 -5.37
CA ASP A 89 2.10 -0.80 -6.76
C ASP A 89 2.36 -2.31 -6.82
N ALA A 90 1.57 -3.03 -7.62
CA ALA A 90 1.69 -4.47 -7.78
C ALA A 90 2.99 -4.91 -8.49
N GLU A 91 3.49 -4.08 -9.42
CA GLU A 91 4.71 -4.37 -10.20
C GLU A 91 5.97 -3.95 -9.44
N ARG A 92 5.87 -2.91 -8.58
CA ARG A 92 6.96 -2.40 -7.76
C ARG A 92 6.50 -2.24 -6.31
N PRO A 93 6.21 -3.35 -5.63
CA PRO A 93 5.63 -3.31 -4.30
C PRO A 93 6.62 -2.73 -3.29
N MET A 94 6.10 -1.85 -2.43
CA MET A 94 6.80 -1.30 -1.28
C MET A 94 6.30 -1.92 0.03
N PHE A 95 5.06 -2.37 0.06
CA PHE A 95 4.40 -2.93 1.24
C PHE A 95 3.97 -4.37 1.04
N VAL A 96 3.19 -4.67 -0.02
CA VAL A 96 2.60 -5.99 -0.22
C VAL A 96 3.10 -6.62 -1.52
N GLN A 97 4.01 -7.57 -1.38
CA GLN A 97 4.53 -8.38 -2.48
C GLN A 97 3.61 -9.57 -2.76
N THR A 98 3.25 -9.76 -4.04
CA THR A 98 2.58 -10.98 -4.50
C THR A 98 3.61 -12.08 -4.70
N MET A 99 3.36 -13.24 -4.09
CA MET A 99 4.12 -14.47 -4.32
C MET A 99 3.27 -15.38 -5.23
N PRO A 100 3.57 -15.48 -6.54
CA PRO A 100 2.74 -16.22 -7.49
C PRO A 100 2.43 -17.63 -7.01
N LYS A 101 1.17 -18.04 -7.09
CA LYS A 101 0.63 -19.35 -6.66
C LYS A 101 0.79 -19.69 -5.17
N ARG A 102 1.47 -18.86 -4.38
CA ARG A 102 1.73 -19.12 -2.95
C ARG A 102 0.92 -18.24 -2.01
N GLY A 103 0.84 -16.93 -2.26
CA GLY A 103 0.18 -15.99 -1.36
C GLY A 103 0.79 -14.60 -1.43
N TYR A 104 0.89 -13.94 -0.28
CA TYR A 104 1.36 -12.57 -0.16
C TYR A 104 2.38 -12.43 0.97
N ARG A 105 3.24 -11.43 0.88
CA ARG A 105 4.23 -11.11 1.90
C ARG A 105 4.22 -9.61 2.17
N PHE A 106 4.24 -9.23 3.43
CA PHE A 106 4.51 -7.85 3.81
C PHE A 106 6.01 -7.63 3.85
N ILE A 107 6.53 -6.67 3.07
CA ILE A 107 7.97 -6.47 2.84
C ILE A 107 8.51 -5.19 3.47
N ALA A 108 7.64 -4.25 3.88
CA ALA A 108 8.11 -3.05 4.54
C ALA A 108 8.62 -3.36 5.96
N PRO A 109 9.64 -2.65 6.43
CA PRO A 109 10.08 -2.77 7.82
C PRO A 109 8.96 -2.31 8.76
N THR A 110 8.70 -3.12 9.78
CA THR A 110 7.72 -2.83 10.83
C THR A 110 8.44 -2.54 12.14
N SER A 111 7.98 -1.54 12.90
CA SER A 111 8.36 -1.44 14.30
C SER A 111 7.42 -2.33 15.10
N ALA A 112 8.00 -3.23 15.90
CA ALA A 112 7.22 -4.01 16.86
C ALA A 112 6.49 -3.11 17.83
N PRO A 113 5.35 -3.56 18.40
CA PRO A 113 4.75 -2.90 19.55
C PRO A 113 5.81 -2.65 20.62
N LYS A 114 5.76 -1.51 21.29
CA LYS A 114 6.78 -0.97 22.19
C LYS A 114 7.11 -1.80 23.44
N ASP A 115 7.07 -3.13 23.37
CA ASP A 115 7.35 -3.95 24.55
C ASP A 115 8.42 -5.05 24.38
N SER A 116 9.24 -4.98 23.34
CA SER A 116 10.41 -5.85 23.27
C SER A 116 11.57 -5.12 22.64
N GLN A 117 12.44 -4.60 23.50
CA GLN A 117 13.80 -4.14 23.23
C GLN A 117 13.96 -2.71 22.70
N ARG A 118 14.39 -1.84 23.60
CA ARG A 118 15.12 -0.61 23.32
C ARG A 118 16.23 -0.86 22.30
N LEU A 119 16.01 -0.42 21.07
CA LEU A 119 17.07 -0.08 20.15
C LEU A 119 17.03 1.43 19.90
N PRO A 120 18.17 2.10 19.68
CA PRO A 120 18.26 3.55 19.82
C PRO A 120 17.45 4.28 18.74
N SER A 121 16.81 5.34 19.19
CA SER A 121 15.85 6.21 18.51
C SER A 121 16.38 6.97 17.27
N THR A 122 17.48 6.55 16.69
CA THR A 122 18.12 7.26 15.56
C THR A 122 17.60 6.80 14.20
N ASP A 123 17.16 5.55 14.09
CA ASP A 123 16.77 4.98 12.79
C ASP A 123 15.37 5.34 12.30
N THR A 124 14.42 5.57 13.24
CA THR A 124 13.02 5.86 12.87
C THR A 124 12.87 7.22 12.16
N LYS A 125 13.65 8.22 12.55
CA LYS A 125 13.64 9.54 11.87
C LYS A 125 14.29 9.47 10.50
N LEU A 126 15.41 8.75 10.37
CA LEU A 126 16.10 8.54 9.11
C LEU A 126 15.26 7.70 8.13
N MET A 127 14.64 6.62 8.62
CA MET A 127 13.74 5.80 7.80
C MET A 127 12.50 6.60 7.37
N ARG A 128 11.90 7.39 8.27
CA ARG A 128 10.77 8.28 7.91
C ARG A 128 11.17 9.31 6.86
N ALA A 129 12.36 9.91 6.95
CA ALA A 129 12.88 10.86 5.97
C ALA A 129 13.19 10.20 4.61
N LEU A 130 13.71 8.98 4.63
CA LEU A 130 13.93 8.20 3.40
C LEU A 130 12.63 7.83 2.69
N TRP A 131 11.59 7.44 3.45
CA TRP A 131 10.29 7.08 2.88
C TRP A 131 9.54 8.29 2.31
N THR A 132 9.62 9.48 2.95
CA THR A 132 9.05 10.72 2.40
C THR A 132 9.75 11.11 1.11
N ASN A 133 11.08 11.04 1.04
CA ASN A 133 11.83 11.34 -0.18
C ASN A 133 11.48 10.38 -1.35
N ILE A 134 11.28 9.09 -1.06
CA ILE A 134 10.89 8.10 -2.09
C ILE A 134 9.45 8.35 -2.58
N ALA A 135 8.54 8.76 -1.70
CA ALA A 135 7.18 9.10 -2.07
C ALA A 135 7.13 10.36 -2.96
N ASP A 136 7.93 11.37 -2.64
CA ASP A 136 8.04 12.61 -3.44
C ASP A 136 8.66 12.33 -4.82
N LEU A 137 9.69 11.48 -4.90
CA LEU A 137 10.29 11.06 -6.17
C LEU A 137 9.30 10.29 -7.07
N LYS A 138 8.40 9.48 -6.47
CA LYS A 138 7.32 8.81 -7.23
C LYS A 138 6.32 9.81 -7.82
N LEU A 139 5.89 10.80 -7.03
CA LEU A 139 4.98 11.86 -7.48
C LEU A 139 5.56 12.67 -8.63
N GLU A 140 6.85 13.02 -8.56
CA GLU A 140 7.54 13.73 -9.64
C GLU A 140 7.67 12.89 -10.91
N ALA A 141 7.92 11.57 -10.77
CA ALA A 141 8.01 10.66 -11.92
C ALA A 141 6.65 10.49 -12.62
N GLU A 142 5.54 10.40 -11.89
CA GLU A 142 4.19 10.34 -12.45
C GLU A 142 3.79 11.66 -13.12
N GLN A 143 4.12 12.79 -12.52
CA GLN A 143 3.88 14.11 -13.11
C GLN A 143 4.68 14.33 -14.41
N ARG A 144 5.93 13.86 -14.47
CA ARG A 144 6.74 13.87 -15.70
C ARG A 144 6.11 12.99 -16.80
N ARG A 145 5.59 11.83 -16.43
CA ARG A 145 4.97 10.91 -17.38
C ARG A 145 3.67 11.48 -17.98
N SER A 146 2.85 12.13 -17.16
CA SER A 146 1.64 12.83 -17.59
C SER A 146 1.98 14.01 -18.52
N ARG A 147 2.95 14.85 -18.15
CA ARG A 147 3.39 16.00 -18.94
C ARG A 147 3.95 15.60 -20.29
N ASN A 148 4.72 14.50 -20.37
CA ASN A 148 5.26 14.00 -21.64
C ASN A 148 4.16 13.45 -22.55
N ARG A 149 3.09 12.85 -22.02
CA ARG A 149 1.91 12.42 -22.80
C ARG A 149 1.17 13.61 -23.41
N VAL A 150 0.96 14.66 -22.62
CA VAL A 150 0.28 15.89 -23.10
C VAL A 150 1.11 16.59 -24.16
N LEU A 151 2.44 16.71 -23.98
CA LEU A 151 3.36 17.28 -24.98
C LEU A 151 3.40 16.45 -26.26
N GLY A 152 3.43 15.13 -26.16
CA GLY A 152 3.37 14.25 -27.32
C GLY A 152 2.09 14.42 -28.13
N LEU A 153 0.94 14.54 -27.45
CA LEU A 153 -0.36 14.76 -28.12
C LEU A 153 -0.41 16.15 -28.81
N ALA A 154 0.13 17.17 -28.17
CA ALA A 154 0.20 18.52 -28.75
C ALA A 154 1.07 18.59 -30.01
N VAL A 155 2.22 17.89 -30.02
CA VAL A 155 3.10 17.78 -31.19
C VAL A 155 2.40 17.06 -32.35
N VAL A 156 1.70 15.96 -32.07
CA VAL A 156 0.95 15.22 -33.11
C VAL A 156 -0.16 16.08 -33.70
N LEU A 157 -0.91 16.81 -32.89
CA LEU A 157 -1.96 17.71 -33.34
C LEU A 157 -1.40 18.88 -34.19
N ALA A 158 -0.24 19.43 -33.80
CA ALA A 158 0.43 20.49 -34.56
C ALA A 158 0.90 20.01 -35.93
N LEU A 159 1.45 18.77 -36.01
CA LEU A 159 1.88 18.16 -37.28
C LEU A 159 0.69 17.87 -38.20
N LEU A 160 -0.43 17.37 -37.67
CA LEU A 160 -1.65 17.14 -38.43
C LEU A 160 -2.26 18.46 -38.94
N GLY A 161 -2.25 19.52 -38.12
CA GLY A 161 -2.70 20.86 -38.52
C GLY A 161 -1.85 21.46 -39.66
N ALA A 162 -0.51 21.30 -39.60
CA ALA A 162 0.39 21.76 -40.62
C ALA A 162 0.22 20.99 -41.98
N ALA A 163 0.00 19.68 -41.89
CA ALA A 163 -0.26 18.86 -43.08
C ALA A 163 -1.60 19.23 -43.72
N GLY A 164 -2.65 19.46 -42.94
CA GLY A 164 -3.96 19.92 -43.44
C GLY A 164 -3.89 21.30 -44.07
N PHE A 165 -3.09 22.21 -43.54
CA PHE A 165 -2.89 23.55 -44.11
C PHE A 165 -2.15 23.52 -45.45
N MET A 166 -1.14 22.65 -45.59
CA MET A 166 -0.45 22.45 -46.86
C MET A 166 -1.34 21.85 -47.97
N LEU A 167 -2.27 20.94 -47.61
CA LEU A 167 -3.22 20.36 -48.56
C LEU A 167 -4.35 21.29 -48.96
N TRP A 168 -4.64 22.32 -48.16
CA TRP A 168 -5.66 23.32 -48.48
C TRP A 168 -5.12 24.46 -49.37
N ASN A 169 -3.82 24.73 -49.35
CA ASN A 169 -3.20 25.93 -49.98
C ASN A 169 -2.37 25.56 -51.24
N GLY A 170 -2.42 24.34 -51.71
CA GLY A 170 -1.83 23.83 -52.95
C GLY A 170 -2.90 23.36 -53.97
#